data_df6199b0355c20ad0a5d6d86f22e3b22
#
_entry.id   df6199b0355c20ad0a5d6d86f22e3b22
#
_cell.length_a   1.000
_cell.length_b   1.000
_cell.length_c   1.000
_cell.angle_alpha   90.00
_cell.angle_beta   90.00
_cell.angle_gamma   90.00
#
_symmetry.space_group_name_H-M   'P 1'
#
loop_
_entity.id
_entity.type
_entity.pdbx_description
1 polymer ?
#
loop_
_entity_poly.entity_id
_entity_poly.type
_entity_poly.pdbx_seq_one_letter_code
_entity_poly.pdbx_strand_id
1 'polypeptide(L)'
;MPFTPQAPFGEWSNPKLSNGCEEASAFMAMSWVRGKTFTQEEARREIIAVSDYELANHDVFLDTSAQDTVDWIFKGYYGYDKVELFYDISIEDIKNQLKKGNLIITPMNGQELHNPYYTQPGPLRHKVVIIGYDPDNKEFITNDPGTRLGKRYRYPEQVLFNAIHDYLTGNDLPLPPKRTAMIVVKK
;
A
#
# COMPACT_ATOMS: atom_id res chain seq x y z
N MET A 1 5.83 3.01 -13.42
CA MET A 1 5.23 1.96 -12.60
C MET A 1 3.77 1.80 -12.99
N PRO A 2 3.24 0.58 -13.18
CA PRO A 2 1.82 0.34 -13.43
C PRO A 2 0.97 0.72 -12.20
N PHE A 3 -0.32 1.01 -12.42
CA PHE A 3 -1.25 1.47 -11.40
C PHE A 3 -2.59 0.75 -11.52
N THR A 4 -3.18 0.42 -10.38
CA THR A 4 -4.58 0.01 -10.24
C THR A 4 -5.16 0.60 -8.95
N PRO A 5 -6.43 1.04 -8.95
CA PRO A 5 -7.17 1.14 -7.69
C PRO A 5 -7.47 -0.25 -7.15
N GLN A 6 -7.73 -0.37 -5.86
CA GLN A 6 -8.07 -1.65 -5.23
C GLN A 6 -9.41 -2.23 -5.73
N ALA A 7 -10.33 -1.36 -6.15
CA ALA A 7 -11.56 -1.72 -6.85
C ALA A 7 -11.49 -1.25 -8.31
N PRO A 8 -10.87 -2.05 -9.23
CA PRO A 8 -10.56 -1.61 -10.59
C PRO A 8 -11.77 -1.16 -11.40
N PHE A 9 -12.93 -1.78 -11.24
CA PHE A 9 -14.19 -1.41 -11.90
C PHE A 9 -15.16 -0.66 -10.99
N GLY A 10 -14.73 -0.26 -9.78
CA GLY A 10 -15.57 0.45 -8.83
C GLY A 10 -16.49 -0.46 -8.01
N GLU A 11 -16.11 -1.74 -7.83
CA GLU A 11 -16.89 -2.76 -7.12
C GLU A 11 -16.70 -2.68 -5.60
N TRP A 12 -16.95 -1.52 -5.02
CA TRP A 12 -16.75 -1.25 -3.60
C TRP A 12 -17.66 -2.07 -2.66
N SER A 13 -18.70 -2.72 -3.20
CA SER A 13 -19.53 -3.66 -2.46
C SER A 13 -18.89 -5.04 -2.26
N ASN A 14 -17.81 -5.36 -3.01
CA ASN A 14 -17.05 -6.58 -2.82
C ASN A 14 -16.05 -6.38 -1.66
N PRO A 15 -16.16 -7.11 -0.54
CA PRO A 15 -15.32 -6.90 0.64
C PRO A 15 -13.82 -7.11 0.38
N LYS A 16 -13.42 -7.98 -0.55
CA LYS A 16 -12.02 -8.18 -0.93
C LYS A 16 -11.45 -7.00 -1.72
N LEU A 17 -12.29 -6.30 -2.47
CA LEU A 17 -11.88 -5.12 -3.23
C LEU A 17 -11.99 -3.84 -2.41
N SER A 18 -13.00 -3.73 -1.54
CA SER A 18 -13.13 -2.56 -0.67
C SER A 18 -12.06 -2.48 0.43
N ASN A 19 -11.44 -3.62 0.77
CA ASN A 19 -10.33 -3.72 1.73
C ASN A 19 -9.01 -4.13 1.07
N GLY A 20 -8.92 -4.11 -0.25
CA GLY A 20 -7.80 -4.65 -1.04
C GLY A 20 -6.62 -3.68 -1.23
N CYS A 21 -6.35 -2.77 -0.31
CA CYS A 21 -5.28 -1.79 -0.49
C CYS A 21 -3.88 -2.42 -0.36
N GLU A 22 -3.71 -3.42 0.50
CA GLU A 22 -2.48 -4.18 0.68
C GLU A 22 -2.16 -4.99 -0.56
N GLU A 23 -3.13 -5.77 -1.03
CA GLU A 23 -3.03 -6.65 -2.19
C GLU A 23 -2.77 -5.84 -3.47
N ALA A 24 -3.49 -4.74 -3.65
CA ALA A 24 -3.29 -3.84 -4.78
C ALA A 24 -1.90 -3.19 -4.76
N SER A 25 -1.43 -2.77 -3.57
CA SER A 25 -0.10 -2.19 -3.40
C SER A 25 1.00 -3.20 -3.68
N ALA A 26 0.88 -4.41 -3.15
CA ALA A 26 1.82 -5.50 -3.40
C ALA A 26 1.81 -5.93 -4.87
N PHE A 27 0.63 -6.06 -5.49
CA PHE A 27 0.50 -6.39 -6.92
C PHE A 27 1.15 -5.34 -7.82
N MET A 28 0.93 -4.05 -7.55
CA MET A 28 1.59 -2.96 -8.28
C MET A 28 3.12 -3.05 -8.14
N ALA A 29 3.62 -3.31 -6.94
CA ALA A 29 5.05 -3.46 -6.68
C ALA A 29 5.64 -4.69 -7.39
N MET A 30 4.98 -5.85 -7.33
CA MET A 30 5.42 -7.07 -8.01
C MET A 30 5.38 -6.94 -9.53
N SER A 31 4.40 -6.23 -10.08
CA SER A 31 4.35 -5.92 -11.51
C SER A 31 5.54 -5.04 -11.93
N TRP A 32 5.90 -4.06 -11.11
CA TRP A 32 7.09 -3.25 -11.34
C TRP A 32 8.39 -4.06 -11.25
N VAL A 33 8.53 -4.93 -10.25
CA VAL A 33 9.69 -5.84 -10.10
C VAL A 33 9.87 -6.70 -11.35
N ARG A 34 8.76 -7.26 -11.86
CA ARG A 34 8.75 -8.15 -13.03
C ARG A 34 8.80 -7.40 -14.37
N GLY A 35 8.76 -6.08 -14.37
CA GLY A 35 8.71 -5.25 -15.59
C GLY A 35 7.45 -5.47 -16.42
N LYS A 36 6.33 -5.86 -15.78
CA LYS A 36 5.07 -6.19 -16.45
C LYS A 36 4.05 -5.07 -16.30
N THR A 37 3.18 -4.94 -17.30
CA THR A 37 1.92 -4.19 -17.24
C THR A 37 0.77 -5.17 -17.06
N PHE A 38 -0.42 -4.67 -16.74
CA PHE A 38 -1.61 -5.48 -16.55
C PHE A 38 -2.87 -4.71 -17.00
N THR A 39 -3.92 -5.45 -17.27
CA THR A 39 -5.26 -4.95 -17.53
C THR A 39 -6.03 -4.77 -16.21
N GLN A 40 -7.13 -4.03 -16.23
CA GLN A 40 -8.02 -3.90 -15.05
C GLN A 40 -8.55 -5.27 -14.58
N GLU A 41 -8.87 -6.17 -15.51
CA GLU A 41 -9.36 -7.51 -15.19
C GLU A 41 -8.27 -8.38 -14.53
N GLU A 42 -7.03 -8.29 -15.01
CA GLU A 42 -5.90 -8.96 -14.35
C GLU A 42 -5.67 -8.42 -12.94
N ALA A 43 -5.74 -7.09 -12.77
CA ALA A 43 -5.62 -6.48 -11.44
C ALA A 43 -6.73 -6.95 -10.49
N ARG A 44 -7.99 -6.93 -10.95
CA ARG A 44 -9.13 -7.43 -10.17
C ARG A 44 -8.94 -8.87 -9.72
N ARG A 45 -8.58 -9.76 -10.65
CA ARG A 45 -8.37 -11.18 -10.34
C ARG A 45 -7.24 -11.39 -9.35
N GLU A 46 -6.15 -10.66 -9.52
CA GLU A 46 -4.98 -10.81 -8.65
C GLU A 46 -5.27 -10.32 -7.23
N ILE A 47 -5.91 -9.15 -7.06
CA ILE A 47 -6.30 -8.65 -5.74
C ILE A 47 -7.19 -9.66 -5.01
N ILE A 48 -8.19 -10.21 -5.69
CA ILE A 48 -9.06 -11.24 -5.11
C ILE A 48 -8.26 -12.51 -4.78
N ALA A 49 -7.35 -12.94 -5.65
CA ALA A 49 -6.55 -14.16 -5.44
C ALA A 49 -5.61 -14.04 -4.24
N VAL A 50 -5.01 -12.86 -4.02
CA VAL A 50 -4.19 -12.59 -2.82
C VAL A 50 -5.07 -12.64 -1.57
N SER A 51 -6.23 -11.96 -1.56
CA SER A 51 -7.17 -12.02 -0.43
C SER A 51 -7.66 -13.46 -0.15
N ASP A 52 -7.89 -14.26 -1.21
CA ASP A 52 -8.25 -15.68 -1.08
C ASP A 52 -7.14 -16.50 -0.43
N TYR A 53 -5.89 -16.23 -0.81
CA TYR A 53 -4.73 -16.87 -0.22
C TYR A 53 -4.57 -16.51 1.27
N GLU A 54 -4.72 -15.25 1.63
CA GLU A 54 -4.65 -14.81 3.03
C GLU A 54 -5.75 -15.48 3.86
N LEU A 55 -6.98 -15.48 3.37
CA LEU A 55 -8.09 -16.16 4.05
C LEU A 55 -7.84 -17.67 4.22
N ALA A 56 -7.33 -18.33 3.18
CA ALA A 56 -7.09 -19.78 3.21
C ALA A 56 -5.92 -20.21 4.10
N ASN A 57 -4.92 -19.35 4.31
CA ASN A 57 -3.70 -19.69 5.04
C ASN A 57 -3.58 -19.02 6.41
N HIS A 58 -4.35 -17.94 6.64
CA HIS A 58 -4.24 -17.11 7.85
C HIS A 58 -5.61 -16.78 8.48
N ASP A 59 -6.71 -17.29 7.91
CA ASP A 59 -8.09 -17.08 8.38
C ASP A 59 -8.57 -15.62 8.37
N VAL A 60 -7.82 -14.70 7.75
CA VAL A 60 -8.14 -13.28 7.65
C VAL A 60 -7.51 -12.69 6.38
N PHE A 61 -8.17 -11.69 5.78
CA PHE A 61 -7.66 -10.91 4.64
C PHE A 61 -7.86 -9.41 4.83
N LEU A 62 -8.28 -8.98 6.02
CA LEU A 62 -8.63 -7.59 6.29
C LEU A 62 -7.47 -6.88 6.98
N ASP A 63 -7.14 -5.68 6.48
CA ASP A 63 -6.21 -4.75 7.13
C ASP A 63 -4.91 -5.43 7.58
N THR A 64 -4.17 -6.04 6.65
CA THR A 64 -2.92 -6.76 6.94
C THR A 64 -1.84 -5.80 7.41
N SER A 65 -1.22 -6.06 8.57
CA SER A 65 -0.11 -5.26 9.13
C SER A 65 1.06 -5.13 8.15
N ALA A 66 2.01 -4.22 8.42
CA ALA A 66 3.22 -4.13 7.60
C ALA A 66 4.03 -5.43 7.63
N GLN A 67 4.13 -6.08 8.81
CA GLN A 67 4.84 -7.36 8.95
C GLN A 67 4.14 -8.47 8.17
N ASP A 68 2.83 -8.61 8.34
CA ASP A 68 2.06 -9.67 7.68
C ASP A 68 1.98 -9.43 6.17
N THR A 69 1.93 -8.18 5.70
CA THR A 69 2.06 -7.87 4.27
C THR A 69 3.38 -8.42 3.70
N VAL A 70 4.49 -8.28 4.43
CA VAL A 70 5.78 -8.85 4.01
C VAL A 70 5.75 -10.36 4.03
N ASP A 71 5.30 -10.96 5.13
CA ASP A 71 5.43 -12.41 5.32
C ASP A 71 4.35 -13.19 4.55
N TRP A 72 3.11 -12.73 4.51
CA TRP A 72 2.01 -13.44 3.86
C TRP A 72 1.91 -13.13 2.37
N ILE A 73 1.95 -11.84 2.00
CA ILE A 73 1.75 -11.46 0.60
C ILE A 73 3.05 -11.56 -0.20
N PHE A 74 4.13 -10.87 0.22
CA PHE A 74 5.35 -10.91 -0.58
C PHE A 74 6.05 -12.27 -0.53
N LYS A 75 6.36 -12.78 0.66
CA LYS A 75 7.08 -14.06 0.80
C LYS A 75 6.15 -15.25 0.56
N GLY A 76 4.98 -15.25 1.19
CA GLY A 76 4.03 -16.37 1.11
C GLY A 76 3.42 -16.53 -0.28
N TYR A 77 2.64 -15.55 -0.71
CA TYR A 77 1.90 -15.64 -1.98
C TYR A 77 2.82 -15.46 -3.21
N TYR A 78 3.66 -14.43 -3.22
CA TYR A 78 4.51 -14.14 -4.38
C TYR A 78 5.85 -14.90 -4.40
N GLY A 79 6.27 -15.52 -3.30
CA GLY A 79 7.58 -16.15 -3.15
C GLY A 79 8.72 -15.15 -3.36
N TYR A 80 8.58 -13.93 -2.86
CA TYR A 80 9.50 -12.83 -3.13
C TYR A 80 10.21 -12.34 -1.87
N ASP A 81 11.54 -12.56 -1.81
CA ASP A 81 12.35 -12.29 -0.62
C ASP A 81 13.12 -10.96 -0.65
N LYS A 82 13.17 -10.25 -1.80
CA LYS A 82 13.86 -8.95 -1.88
C LYS A 82 12.97 -7.82 -1.35
N VAL A 83 12.43 -8.03 -0.17
CA VAL A 83 11.56 -7.10 0.56
C VAL A 83 12.05 -6.98 2.00
N GLU A 84 12.13 -5.75 2.52
CA GLU A 84 12.60 -5.46 3.87
C GLU A 84 11.60 -4.55 4.59
N LEU A 85 11.38 -4.80 5.87
CA LEU A 85 10.53 -3.99 6.73
C LEU A 85 11.39 -3.15 7.69
N PHE A 86 11.08 -1.86 7.76
CA PHE A 86 11.71 -0.93 8.70
C PHE A 86 10.63 -0.25 9.55
N TYR A 87 10.91 -0.13 10.82
CA TYR A 87 10.09 0.60 11.78
C TYR A 87 10.80 1.86 12.28
N ASP A 88 10.02 2.74 12.91
CA ASP A 88 10.51 3.95 13.56
C ASP A 88 11.35 4.83 12.61
N ILE A 89 10.83 4.96 11.38
CA ILE A 89 11.47 5.61 10.24
C ILE A 89 11.31 7.13 10.26
N SER A 90 12.17 7.81 9.51
CA SER A 90 12.12 9.24 9.23
C SER A 90 11.78 9.53 7.75
N ILE A 91 11.47 10.79 7.43
CA ILE A 91 11.31 11.26 6.04
C ILE A 91 12.58 10.97 5.21
N GLU A 92 13.75 11.16 5.80
CA GLU A 92 15.01 10.94 5.09
C GLU A 92 15.27 9.46 4.80
N ASP A 93 14.81 8.55 5.64
CA ASP A 93 14.89 7.11 5.36
C ASP A 93 14.09 6.74 4.10
N ILE A 94 12.88 7.29 3.96
CA ILE A 94 12.05 7.12 2.77
C ILE A 94 12.79 7.67 1.52
N LYS A 95 13.27 8.91 1.58
CA LYS A 95 14.01 9.54 0.47
C LYS A 95 15.25 8.75 0.08
N ASN A 96 15.98 8.22 1.07
CA ASN A 96 17.18 7.43 0.83
C ASN A 96 16.88 6.10 0.11
N GLN A 97 15.77 5.46 0.42
CA GLN A 97 15.36 4.24 -0.31
C GLN A 97 14.93 4.57 -1.75
N LEU A 98 14.20 5.67 -1.94
CA LEU A 98 13.82 6.13 -3.29
C LEU A 98 15.05 6.48 -4.14
N LYS A 99 16.09 7.13 -3.58
CA LYS A 99 17.37 7.41 -4.26
C LYS A 99 18.09 6.15 -4.72
N LYS A 100 17.92 5.02 -3.99
CA LYS A 100 18.47 3.71 -4.38
C LYS A 100 17.65 3.02 -5.48
N GLY A 101 16.56 3.64 -5.92
CA GLY A 101 15.65 3.09 -6.93
C GLY A 101 14.66 2.06 -6.40
N ASN A 102 14.47 1.95 -5.09
CA ASN A 102 13.51 1.06 -4.47
C ASN A 102 12.10 1.67 -4.49
N LEU A 103 11.07 0.80 -4.43
CA LEU A 103 9.71 1.20 -4.10
C LEU A 103 9.46 1.07 -2.60
N ILE A 104 8.52 1.86 -2.09
CA ILE A 104 8.16 1.83 -0.68
C ILE A 104 6.66 1.68 -0.57
N ILE A 105 6.21 0.78 0.30
CA ILE A 105 4.81 0.67 0.71
C ILE A 105 4.74 1.05 2.18
N THR A 106 3.79 1.93 2.52
CA THR A 106 3.62 2.40 3.90
C THR A 106 2.17 2.18 4.36
N PRO A 107 1.97 1.64 5.58
CA PRO A 107 0.67 1.66 6.23
C PRO A 107 0.34 3.09 6.66
N MET A 108 -0.92 3.45 6.55
CA MET A 108 -1.41 4.82 6.76
C MET A 108 -2.66 4.85 7.63
N ASN A 109 -2.79 5.89 8.45
CA ASN A 109 -4.10 6.42 8.78
C ASN A 109 -4.57 7.25 7.57
N GLY A 110 -5.42 6.68 6.73
CA GLY A 110 -5.84 7.34 5.49
C GLY A 110 -6.67 8.61 5.71
N GLN A 111 -7.26 8.78 6.91
CA GLN A 111 -7.97 10.02 7.25
C GLN A 111 -7.01 11.22 7.39
N GLU A 112 -5.78 10.97 7.87
CA GLU A 112 -4.73 12.00 7.99
C GLU A 112 -4.09 12.37 6.65
N LEU A 113 -4.32 11.61 5.58
CA LEU A 113 -3.89 11.97 4.23
C LEU A 113 -4.68 13.12 3.63
N HIS A 114 -5.89 13.38 4.13
CA HIS A 114 -6.80 14.42 3.64
C HIS A 114 -7.03 14.36 2.13
N ASN A 115 -7.06 13.15 1.56
CA ASN A 115 -7.26 12.97 0.12
C ASN A 115 -8.71 13.30 -0.25
N PRO A 116 -8.96 14.32 -1.10
CA PRO A 116 -10.31 14.76 -1.45
C PRO A 116 -11.09 13.75 -2.29
N TYR A 117 -10.40 12.72 -2.82
CA TYR A 117 -11.01 11.69 -3.65
C TYR A 117 -11.44 10.45 -2.86
N TYR A 118 -11.22 10.44 -1.55
CA TYR A 118 -11.77 9.40 -0.68
C TYR A 118 -13.22 9.73 -0.31
N THR A 119 -14.00 8.68 -0.08
CA THR A 119 -15.26 8.83 0.64
C THR A 119 -14.94 9.30 2.07
N GLN A 120 -15.42 10.48 2.43
CA GLN A 120 -15.09 11.09 3.71
C GLN A 120 -15.66 10.30 4.90
N PRO A 121 -14.90 10.19 6.00
CA PRO A 121 -13.64 10.90 6.32
C PRO A 121 -12.37 10.25 5.75
N GLY A 122 -12.46 9.23 4.94
CA GLY A 122 -11.37 8.39 4.47
C GLY A 122 -11.21 7.10 5.26
N PRO A 123 -10.43 6.13 4.76
CA PRO A 123 -10.19 4.87 5.44
C PRO A 123 -9.33 5.09 6.68
N LEU A 124 -9.68 4.44 7.80
CA LEU A 124 -8.86 4.50 9.00
C LEU A 124 -7.54 3.72 8.81
N ARG A 125 -7.58 2.63 8.06
CA ARG A 125 -6.43 1.82 7.68
C ARG A 125 -6.28 1.84 6.18
N HIS A 126 -5.07 2.06 5.72
CA HIS A 126 -4.78 2.17 4.29
C HIS A 126 -3.32 1.82 3.99
N LYS A 127 -3.04 1.47 2.75
CA LYS A 127 -1.67 1.35 2.24
C LYS A 127 -1.48 2.14 0.96
N VAL A 128 -0.31 2.77 0.86
CA VAL A 128 0.07 3.61 -0.29
C VAL A 128 1.45 3.19 -0.79
N VAL A 129 1.63 3.19 -2.11
CA VAL A 129 2.94 2.93 -2.73
C VAL A 129 3.62 4.26 -3.05
N ILE A 130 4.75 4.54 -2.42
CA ILE A 130 5.59 5.71 -2.71
C ILE A 130 6.56 5.34 -3.82
N ILE A 131 6.51 6.08 -4.94
CA ILE A 131 7.23 5.79 -6.18
C ILE A 131 8.27 6.86 -6.53
N GLY A 132 8.31 7.96 -5.82
CA GLY A 132 9.24 9.05 -6.07
C GLY A 132 9.09 10.21 -5.09
N TYR A 133 9.97 11.18 -5.24
CA TYR A 133 9.98 12.40 -4.47
C TYR A 133 10.33 13.60 -5.37
N ASP A 134 9.61 14.67 -5.20
CA ASP A 134 9.84 15.97 -5.86
C ASP A 134 10.45 16.94 -4.84
N PRO A 135 11.76 17.24 -4.93
CA PRO A 135 12.43 18.10 -3.96
C PRO A 135 12.03 19.58 -4.07
N ASP A 136 11.61 20.02 -5.25
CA ASP A 136 11.26 21.41 -5.50
C ASP A 136 9.95 21.78 -4.80
N ASN A 137 8.99 20.86 -4.82
CA ASN A 137 7.68 21.02 -4.19
C ASN A 137 7.60 20.36 -2.81
N LYS A 138 8.61 19.60 -2.40
CA LYS A 138 8.63 18.78 -1.17
C LYS A 138 7.42 17.84 -1.11
N GLU A 139 7.20 17.08 -2.18
CA GLU A 139 6.08 16.16 -2.31
C GLU A 139 6.56 14.74 -2.59
N PHE A 140 5.94 13.78 -1.93
CA PHE A 140 6.01 12.38 -2.34
C PHE A 140 5.06 12.10 -3.49
N ILE A 141 5.56 11.38 -4.50
CA ILE A 141 4.76 10.89 -5.63
C ILE A 141 4.35 9.46 -5.31
N THR A 142 3.05 9.20 -5.33
CA THR A 142 2.50 7.91 -4.89
C THR A 142 1.62 7.27 -5.96
N ASN A 143 1.46 5.95 -5.87
CA ASN A 143 0.33 5.24 -6.44
C ASN A 143 -0.56 4.83 -5.26
N ASP A 144 -1.72 5.46 -5.16
CA ASP A 144 -2.67 5.32 -4.08
C ASP A 144 -3.86 4.46 -4.54
N PRO A 145 -4.01 3.22 -4.07
CA PRO A 145 -5.06 2.32 -4.53
C PRO A 145 -6.46 2.69 -4.01
N GLY A 146 -6.59 3.54 -3.02
CA GLY A 146 -7.87 3.94 -2.43
C GLY A 146 -8.76 4.79 -3.34
N THR A 147 -8.26 5.18 -4.50
CA THR A 147 -9.02 6.00 -5.46
C THR A 147 -8.60 5.73 -6.91
N ARG A 148 -9.53 5.91 -7.85
CA ARG A 148 -9.22 5.86 -9.30
C ARG A 148 -8.28 6.97 -9.75
N LEU A 149 -8.18 8.05 -9.00
CA LEU A 149 -7.32 9.20 -9.27
C LEU A 149 -5.99 9.13 -8.52
N GLY A 150 -5.64 7.98 -7.97
CA GLY A 150 -4.43 7.76 -7.17
C GLY A 150 -3.15 7.55 -7.96
N LYS A 151 -3.22 7.44 -9.30
CA LYS A 151 -2.02 7.28 -10.14
C LYS A 151 -1.13 8.51 -10.08
N ARG A 152 0.11 8.35 -9.56
CA ARG A 152 1.09 9.43 -9.39
C ARG A 152 0.52 10.61 -8.58
N TYR A 153 -0.36 10.31 -7.63
CA TYR A 153 -0.91 11.31 -6.74
C TYR A 153 0.19 11.90 -5.85
N ARG A 154 0.11 13.20 -5.58
CA ARG A 154 1.16 13.92 -4.85
C ARG A 154 0.65 14.31 -3.48
N TYR A 155 1.42 13.95 -2.47
CA TYR A 155 1.18 14.37 -1.09
C TYR A 155 2.34 15.25 -0.62
N PRO A 156 2.09 16.39 0.05
CA PRO A 156 3.13 17.10 0.78
C PRO A 156 3.86 16.14 1.73
N GLU A 157 5.19 16.23 1.77
CA GLU A 157 6.01 15.23 2.51
C GLU A 157 5.60 15.08 3.97
N GLN A 158 5.25 16.21 4.62
CA GLN A 158 4.86 16.18 6.03
C GLN A 158 3.47 15.57 6.24
N VAL A 159 2.52 15.83 5.32
CA VAL A 159 1.18 15.24 5.37
C VAL A 159 1.28 13.72 5.24
N LEU A 160 1.99 13.25 4.22
CA LEU A 160 2.16 11.81 4.03
C LEU A 160 2.87 11.17 5.22
N PHE A 161 3.98 11.75 5.68
CA PHE A 161 4.75 11.20 6.79
C PHE A 161 3.93 11.17 8.10
N ASN A 162 3.18 12.22 8.38
CA ASN A 162 2.32 12.26 9.55
C ASN A 162 1.22 11.20 9.51
N ALA A 163 0.75 10.81 8.33
CA ALA A 163 -0.26 9.77 8.17
C ALA A 163 0.31 8.35 8.30
N ILE A 164 1.63 8.14 8.22
CA ILE A 164 2.22 6.80 8.39
C ILE A 164 1.92 6.28 9.80
N HIS A 165 1.22 5.14 9.84
CA HIS A 165 0.78 4.51 11.07
C HIS A 165 0.57 3.02 10.83
N ASP A 166 1.44 2.19 11.40
CA ASP A 166 1.26 0.75 11.31
C ASP A 166 0.11 0.29 12.21
N TYR A 167 -0.53 -0.80 11.84
CA TYR A 167 -1.70 -1.34 12.52
C TYR A 167 -1.62 -2.86 12.59
N LEU A 168 -2.44 -3.43 13.47
CA LEU A 168 -2.55 -4.88 13.60
C LEU A 168 -3.44 -5.44 12.50
N THR A 169 -3.12 -6.64 12.07
CA THR A 169 -3.98 -7.40 11.14
C THR A 169 -5.33 -7.69 11.78
N GLY A 170 -6.41 -7.53 10.99
CA GLY A 170 -7.79 -7.73 11.46
C GLY A 170 -8.48 -6.41 11.82
N ASN A 171 -9.78 -6.39 11.63
CA ASN A 171 -10.58 -5.19 11.38
C ASN A 171 -11.22 -4.54 12.62
N ASP A 172 -11.11 -5.09 13.82
CA ASP A 172 -12.04 -4.75 14.90
C ASP A 172 -11.42 -3.90 16.02
N LEU A 173 -10.18 -3.46 15.86
CA LEU A 173 -9.48 -2.76 16.92
C LEU A 173 -9.23 -1.30 16.57
N PRO A 174 -9.26 -0.39 17.55
CA PRO A 174 -8.74 0.95 17.35
C PRO A 174 -7.28 0.87 16.88
N LEU A 175 -6.81 1.90 16.18
CA LEU A 175 -5.39 1.97 15.83
C LEU A 175 -4.54 1.86 17.11
N PRO A 176 -3.45 1.05 17.06
CA PRO A 176 -2.52 0.97 18.18
C PRO A 176 -1.80 2.31 18.39
N PRO A 177 -0.99 2.49 19.44
CA PRO A 177 -0.09 3.62 19.55
C PRO A 177 0.73 3.79 18.26
N LYS A 178 0.86 5.04 17.81
CA LYS A 178 1.48 5.36 16.51
C LYS A 178 2.89 4.81 16.42
N ARG A 179 3.14 4.02 15.39
CA ARG A 179 4.45 3.55 14.99
C ARG A 179 4.59 3.71 13.48
N THR A 180 5.66 4.36 13.04
CA THR A 180 5.94 4.48 11.61
C THR A 180 6.56 3.20 11.07
N ALA A 181 6.17 2.81 9.84
CA ALA A 181 6.72 1.65 9.16
C ALA A 181 6.83 1.88 7.65
N MET A 182 7.82 1.25 7.02
CA MET A 182 7.91 1.15 5.57
C MET A 182 8.36 -0.24 5.14
N ILE A 183 7.72 -0.75 4.11
CA ILE A 183 8.11 -1.95 3.38
C ILE A 183 8.91 -1.50 2.16
N VAL A 184 10.16 -1.87 2.07
CA VAL A 184 11.07 -1.54 0.95
C VAL A 184 11.10 -2.72 -0.01
N VAL A 185 10.64 -2.50 -1.24
CA VAL A 185 10.63 -3.50 -2.31
C VAL A 185 11.77 -3.18 -3.28
N LYS A 186 12.69 -4.12 -3.44
CA LYS A 186 13.88 -4.01 -4.29
C LYS A 186 13.68 -4.75 -5.61
N LYS A 187 14.44 -4.42 -6.65
CA LYS A 187 14.52 -5.25 -7.87
C LYS A 187 15.60 -6.30 -7.79
#